data_85abd8932bf868e2ed834625e544bb61
#
_entry.id   85abd8932bf868e2ed834625e544bb61
#
_cell.length_a   1.000
_cell.length_b   1.000
_cell.length_c   1.000
_cell.angle_alpha   90.00
_cell.angle_beta   90.00
_cell.angle_gamma   90.00
#
_symmetry.space_group_name_H-M   'P 1'
#
loop_
_entity.id
_entity.type
_entity.pdbx_description
1 polymer ?
#
loop_
_entity_poly.entity_id
_entity_poly.type
_entity_poly.pdbx_seq_one_letter_code
_entity_poly.pdbx_strand_id
1 'polypeptide(L)'
;MGTLLKRNDLKKQYPVINQGMFIFEKEKHIPKDQPIINIGKEISSALMKIEAGQRKDRAPDILREIIDEYNDVTLEHIEVLFTPSLEIDPAACILKLCRNRKICYVWPGEIKGEQLFYEQPGNPEYYAQNYRAFIDTYIILGGM
;
A
#
# COMPACT_ATOMS: atom_id res chain seq x y z
N MET A 1 12.13 -2.50 -10.68
CA MET A 1 12.06 -3.78 -9.97
C MET A 1 11.92 -3.56 -8.47
N GLY A 2 11.21 -4.45 -7.81
CA GLY A 2 11.10 -4.39 -6.35
C GLY A 2 12.44 -4.65 -5.69
N THR A 3 12.70 -3.98 -4.58
CA THR A 3 13.96 -4.04 -3.87
C THR A 3 13.73 -4.33 -2.40
N LEU A 4 14.49 -5.29 -1.86
CA LEU A 4 14.52 -5.54 -0.42
C LEU A 4 15.48 -4.52 0.21
N LEU A 5 14.97 -3.69 1.11
CA LEU A 5 15.74 -2.63 1.74
C LEU A 5 15.95 -2.96 3.21
N LYS A 6 17.21 -2.95 3.66
CA LYS A 6 17.53 -3.23 5.05
C LYS A 6 17.16 -2.03 5.93
N ARG A 7 16.70 -2.30 7.15
CA ARG A 7 16.31 -1.26 8.10
C ARG A 7 17.44 -0.22 8.32
N ASN A 8 18.68 -0.69 8.39
CA ASN A 8 19.82 0.19 8.62
C ASN A 8 20.05 1.16 7.47
N ASP A 9 19.68 0.75 6.27
CA ASP A 9 19.83 1.58 5.08
C ASP A 9 18.66 2.52 4.86
N LEU A 10 17.53 2.24 5.51
CA LEU A 10 16.31 3.03 5.32
C LEU A 10 16.51 4.49 5.69
N LYS A 11 17.15 4.76 6.83
CA LYS A 11 17.37 6.13 7.28
C LYS A 11 18.22 6.94 6.32
N LYS A 12 19.16 6.28 5.62
CA LYS A 12 20.04 6.93 4.67
C LYS A 12 19.40 7.11 3.31
N GLN A 13 18.66 6.11 2.87
CA GLN A 13 18.12 6.06 1.51
C GLN A 13 16.77 6.71 1.35
N TYR A 14 15.91 6.62 2.36
CA TYR A 14 14.55 7.15 2.26
C TYR A 14 14.52 8.63 1.89
N PRO A 15 15.31 9.51 2.53
CA PRO A 15 15.27 10.93 2.18
C PRO A 15 15.73 11.24 0.76
N VAL A 16 16.59 10.41 0.17
CA VAL A 16 17.12 10.68 -1.19
C VAL A 16 16.31 10.00 -2.28
N ILE A 17 15.40 9.12 -1.94
CA ILE A 17 14.48 8.52 -2.89
C ILE A 17 13.32 9.49 -3.08
N ASN A 18 13.00 9.82 -4.33
CA ASN A 18 11.99 10.82 -4.64
C ASN A 18 10.59 10.26 -4.76
N GLN A 19 10.48 8.98 -5.09
CA GLN A 19 9.18 8.35 -5.28
C GLN A 19 9.28 6.85 -5.05
N GLY A 20 8.18 6.23 -4.65
CA GLY A 20 8.13 4.80 -4.49
C GLY A 20 7.11 4.34 -3.48
N MET A 21 6.83 3.04 -3.53
CA MET A 21 5.96 2.36 -2.59
C MET A 21 6.84 1.62 -1.58
N PHE A 22 6.69 1.95 -0.31
CA PHE A 22 7.48 1.35 0.77
C PHE A 22 6.56 0.47 1.61
N ILE A 23 6.78 -0.84 1.54
CA ILE A 23 5.98 -1.85 2.23
C ILE A 23 6.76 -2.35 3.44
N PHE A 24 6.19 -2.19 4.62
CA PHE A 24 6.84 -2.53 5.89
C PHE A 24 6.22 -3.78 6.48
N GLU A 25 7.06 -4.65 7.03
CA GLU A 25 6.59 -5.78 7.82
C GLU A 25 6.14 -5.32 9.21
N LYS A 26 6.80 -4.31 9.78
CA LYS A 26 6.52 -3.79 11.12
C LYS A 26 6.30 -2.29 11.09
N GLU A 27 5.24 -1.85 11.75
CA GLU A 27 4.87 -0.44 11.83
C GLU A 27 5.96 0.43 12.43
N LYS A 28 6.69 -0.09 13.41
CA LYS A 28 7.70 0.69 14.14
C LYS A 28 8.83 1.21 13.26
N HIS A 29 9.00 0.65 12.06
CA HIS A 29 10.08 1.08 11.16
C HIS A 29 9.64 2.15 10.17
N ILE A 30 8.37 2.48 10.13
CA ILE A 30 7.86 3.52 9.22
C ILE A 30 8.38 4.90 9.66
N PRO A 31 8.85 5.73 8.72
CA PRO A 31 9.23 7.11 9.06
C PRO A 31 8.07 7.87 9.71
N LYS A 32 8.37 8.61 10.78
CA LYS A 32 7.33 9.24 11.60
C LYS A 32 7.08 10.70 11.27
N ASP A 33 7.82 11.25 10.32
CA ASP A 33 7.79 12.68 10.00
C ASP A 33 6.74 13.04 8.96
N GLN A 34 5.92 12.11 8.56
CA GLN A 34 4.95 12.35 7.49
C GLN A 34 3.53 12.04 7.95
N PRO A 35 2.53 12.62 7.29
CA PRO A 35 1.13 12.40 7.65
C PRO A 35 0.73 10.93 7.60
N ILE A 36 -0.22 10.54 8.45
CA ILE A 36 -0.78 9.20 8.49
C ILE A 36 -2.28 9.32 8.17
N ILE A 37 -2.74 8.54 7.20
CA ILE A 37 -4.16 8.50 6.83
C ILE A 37 -4.72 7.13 7.12
N ASN A 38 -5.89 7.08 7.79
CA ASN A 38 -6.66 5.85 7.85
C ASN A 38 -7.40 5.69 6.52
N ILE A 39 -6.74 5.10 5.54
CA ILE A 39 -7.28 4.99 4.19
C ILE A 39 -8.52 4.08 4.15
N GLY A 40 -8.55 3.07 5.02
CA GLY A 40 -9.71 2.19 5.11
C GLY A 40 -10.97 2.95 5.46
N LYS A 41 -10.89 3.84 6.46
CA LYS A 41 -12.02 4.66 6.88
C LYS A 41 -12.42 5.67 5.80
N GLU A 42 -11.43 6.35 5.23
CA GLU A 42 -11.69 7.39 4.24
C GLU A 42 -12.35 6.83 2.98
N ILE A 43 -11.81 5.74 2.44
CA ILE A 43 -12.36 5.17 1.22
C ILE A 43 -13.73 4.51 1.48
N SER A 44 -13.89 3.85 2.64
CA SER A 44 -15.18 3.25 2.97
C SER A 44 -16.27 4.31 3.09
N SER A 45 -15.98 5.43 3.74
CA SER A 45 -16.95 6.53 3.86
C SER A 45 -17.34 7.08 2.49
N ALA A 46 -16.37 7.25 1.60
CA ALA A 46 -16.62 7.77 0.27
C ALA A 46 -17.44 6.79 -0.58
N LEU A 47 -17.12 5.49 -0.49
CA LEU A 47 -17.84 4.47 -1.25
C LEU A 47 -19.28 4.31 -0.80
N MET A 48 -19.56 4.51 0.48
CA MET A 48 -20.91 4.42 1.00
C MET A 48 -21.83 5.52 0.47
N LYS A 49 -21.26 6.62 -0.02
CA LYS A 49 -22.04 7.75 -0.55
C LYS A 49 -22.46 7.56 -2.00
N ILE A 50 -22.00 6.52 -2.67
CA ILE A 50 -22.33 6.22 -4.05
C ILE A 50 -23.04 4.89 -4.15
N GLU A 51 -23.71 4.65 -5.28
CA GLU A 51 -24.45 3.41 -5.50
C GLU A 51 -23.49 2.21 -5.54
N ALA A 52 -23.94 1.09 -4.97
CA ALA A 52 -23.14 -0.12 -4.89
C ALA A 52 -22.57 -0.56 -6.25
N GLY A 53 -23.39 -0.45 -7.30
CA GLY A 53 -22.97 -0.86 -8.65
C GLY A 53 -21.88 0.00 -9.27
N GLN A 54 -21.60 1.17 -8.70
CA GLN A 54 -20.56 2.06 -9.22
C GLN A 54 -19.28 2.02 -8.41
N ARG A 55 -19.28 1.31 -7.28
CA ARG A 55 -18.14 1.36 -6.34
C ARG A 55 -16.85 0.84 -6.93
N LYS A 56 -16.87 -0.27 -7.65
CA LYS A 56 -15.64 -0.83 -8.21
C LYS A 56 -15.03 0.09 -9.28
N ASP A 57 -15.87 0.75 -10.07
CA ASP A 57 -15.39 1.65 -11.12
C ASP A 57 -14.84 2.95 -10.54
N ARG A 58 -15.39 3.39 -9.40
CA ARG A 58 -15.00 4.65 -8.78
C ARG A 58 -13.87 4.51 -7.75
N ALA A 59 -13.65 3.31 -7.21
CA ALA A 59 -12.68 3.10 -6.13
C ALA A 59 -11.27 3.61 -6.46
N PRO A 60 -10.67 3.31 -7.62
CA PRO A 60 -9.34 3.82 -7.93
C PRO A 60 -9.27 5.35 -7.96
N ASP A 61 -10.29 6.00 -8.52
CA ASP A 61 -10.34 7.45 -8.59
C ASP A 61 -10.51 8.08 -7.20
N ILE A 62 -11.35 7.48 -6.37
CA ILE A 62 -11.54 7.94 -5.00
C ILE A 62 -10.26 7.83 -4.20
N LEU A 63 -9.55 6.71 -4.33
CA LEU A 63 -8.27 6.52 -3.67
C LEU A 63 -7.27 7.59 -4.09
N ARG A 64 -7.20 7.88 -5.39
CA ARG A 64 -6.32 8.92 -5.91
C ARG A 64 -6.68 10.29 -5.36
N GLU A 65 -7.97 10.62 -5.32
CA GLU A 65 -8.43 11.92 -4.81
C GLU A 65 -8.03 12.12 -3.35
N ILE A 66 -8.13 11.06 -2.54
CA ILE A 66 -7.75 11.13 -1.14
C ILE A 66 -6.23 11.35 -1.00
N ILE A 67 -5.45 10.58 -1.74
CA ILE A 67 -3.98 10.62 -1.63
C ILE A 67 -3.39 11.88 -2.25
N ASP A 68 -4.03 12.43 -3.28
CA ASP A 68 -3.49 13.60 -3.97
C ASP A 68 -3.44 14.86 -3.09
N GLU A 69 -4.09 14.86 -1.95
CA GLU A 69 -3.97 15.96 -1.00
C GLU A 69 -2.65 15.93 -0.22
N TYR A 70 -1.85 14.89 -0.41
CA TYR A 70 -0.62 14.67 0.36
C TYR A 70 0.57 14.51 -0.57
N ASN A 71 1.75 14.85 -0.05
CA ASN A 71 3.00 14.46 -0.70
C ASN A 71 3.38 13.07 -0.18
N ASP A 72 4.45 12.96 0.62
CA ASP A 72 4.78 11.68 1.25
C ASP A 72 3.76 11.38 2.35
N VAL A 73 3.28 10.15 2.40
CA VAL A 73 2.19 9.78 3.29
C VAL A 73 2.29 8.33 3.72
N THR A 74 1.81 8.04 4.93
CA THR A 74 1.67 6.70 5.44
C THR A 74 0.20 6.32 5.46
N LEU A 75 -0.12 5.14 4.91
CA LEU A 75 -1.49 4.63 4.87
C LEU A 75 -1.68 3.59 5.96
N GLU A 76 -2.80 3.68 6.68
CA GLU A 76 -3.24 2.66 7.62
C GLU A 76 -4.50 1.99 7.12
N HIS A 77 -4.69 0.73 7.49
CA HIS A 77 -5.92 -0.04 7.21
C HIS A 77 -6.19 -0.20 5.71
N ILE A 78 -5.19 -0.67 4.99
CA ILE A 78 -5.34 -0.92 3.55
C ILE A 78 -6.18 -2.17 3.26
N GLU A 79 -6.57 -2.94 4.28
CA GLU A 79 -7.29 -4.20 4.12
C GLU A 79 -8.57 -4.05 3.30
N VAL A 80 -9.22 -2.88 3.38
CA VAL A 80 -10.44 -2.63 2.62
C VAL A 80 -10.22 -2.76 1.12
N LEU A 81 -9.00 -2.50 0.66
CA LEU A 81 -8.67 -2.56 -0.76
C LEU A 81 -8.65 -3.99 -1.31
N PHE A 82 -8.61 -5.01 -0.41
CA PHE A 82 -8.68 -6.42 -0.80
C PHE A 82 -10.12 -6.92 -0.95
N THR A 83 -11.11 -6.08 -0.73
CA THR A 83 -12.51 -6.45 -0.87
C THR A 83 -12.79 -6.91 -2.30
N PRO A 84 -13.26 -8.17 -2.49
CA PRO A 84 -13.40 -8.73 -3.84
C PRO A 84 -14.31 -7.92 -4.76
N SER A 85 -15.36 -7.31 -4.23
CA SER A 85 -16.30 -6.54 -5.03
C SER A 85 -15.69 -5.28 -5.65
N LEU A 86 -14.53 -4.82 -5.15
CA LEU A 86 -13.85 -3.67 -5.74
C LEU A 86 -13.02 -4.05 -6.97
N GLU A 87 -12.66 -5.32 -7.10
CA GLU A 87 -11.93 -5.87 -8.26
C GLU A 87 -10.68 -5.07 -8.61
N ILE A 88 -9.92 -4.65 -7.60
CA ILE A 88 -8.65 -3.95 -7.80
C ILE A 88 -7.50 -4.77 -7.26
N ASP A 89 -6.30 -4.52 -7.79
CA ASP A 89 -5.06 -5.04 -7.22
C ASP A 89 -4.53 -3.97 -6.26
N PRO A 90 -4.60 -4.19 -4.94
CA PRO A 90 -4.25 -3.14 -3.99
C PRO A 90 -2.84 -2.59 -4.14
N ALA A 91 -1.84 -3.46 -4.26
CA ALA A 91 -0.46 -2.99 -4.39
C ALA A 91 -0.24 -2.23 -5.69
N ALA A 92 -0.76 -2.74 -6.81
CA ALA A 92 -0.63 -2.07 -8.09
C ALA A 92 -1.36 -0.72 -8.09
N CYS A 93 -2.51 -0.65 -7.44
CA CYS A 93 -3.28 0.58 -7.36
C CYS A 93 -2.53 1.65 -6.56
N ILE A 94 -1.95 1.27 -5.42
CA ILE A 94 -1.15 2.19 -4.62
C ILE A 94 0.11 2.62 -5.38
N LEU A 95 0.77 1.69 -6.06
CA LEU A 95 1.99 2.00 -6.80
C LEU A 95 1.75 3.07 -7.87
N LYS A 96 0.62 3.04 -8.54
CA LYS A 96 0.28 4.07 -9.54
C LYS A 96 0.22 5.47 -8.95
N LEU A 97 0.00 5.58 -7.64
CA LEU A 97 -0.11 6.87 -6.95
C LEU A 97 1.23 7.35 -6.41
N CYS A 98 2.29 6.57 -6.59
CA CYS A 98 3.62 6.90 -6.06
C CYS A 98 4.45 7.80 -7.00
N ARG A 99 3.84 8.35 -8.04
CA ARG A 99 4.57 9.27 -8.93
C ARG A 99 4.85 10.56 -8.17
N ASN A 100 6.13 10.89 -8.02
CA ASN A 100 6.62 12.09 -7.34
C ASN A 100 6.28 12.12 -5.84
N ARG A 101 6.01 10.97 -5.23
CA ARG A 101 5.78 10.89 -3.80
C ARG A 101 6.16 9.52 -3.27
N LYS A 102 6.34 9.43 -1.95
CA LYS A 102 6.60 8.16 -1.28
C LYS A 102 5.37 7.80 -0.46
N ILE A 103 4.89 6.57 -0.63
CA ILE A 103 3.76 6.04 0.13
C ILE A 103 4.25 4.85 0.93
N CYS A 104 4.04 4.90 2.25
CA CYS A 104 4.43 3.85 3.17
C CYS A 104 3.19 3.16 3.75
N TYR A 105 3.26 1.85 3.93
CA TYR A 105 2.21 1.13 4.66
C TYR A 105 2.75 -0.20 5.18
N VAL A 106 2.07 -0.75 6.19
CA VAL A 106 2.37 -2.08 6.70
C VAL A 106 1.59 -3.09 5.87
N TRP A 107 2.26 -4.15 5.45
CA TRP A 107 1.59 -5.23 4.74
C TRP A 107 0.69 -5.99 5.73
N PRO A 108 -0.61 -6.15 5.42
CA PRO A 108 -1.56 -6.75 6.37
C PRO A 108 -1.53 -8.27 6.42
N GLY A 109 -0.71 -8.91 5.58
CA GLY A 109 -0.59 -10.36 5.54
C GLY A 109 0.83 -10.80 5.81
N GLU A 110 1.28 -11.82 5.07
CA GLU A 110 2.62 -12.37 5.21
C GLU A 110 3.53 -11.96 4.06
N ILE A 111 4.81 -11.81 4.37
CA ILE A 111 5.85 -11.60 3.38
C ILE A 111 6.79 -12.80 3.47
N LYS A 112 6.87 -13.58 2.39
CA LYS A 112 7.73 -14.77 2.32
C LYS A 112 8.62 -14.70 1.09
N GLY A 113 9.94 -14.60 1.29
CA GLY A 113 10.86 -14.44 0.18
C GLY A 113 10.53 -13.20 -0.63
N GLU A 114 10.17 -13.39 -1.88
CA GLU A 114 9.81 -12.30 -2.80
C GLU A 114 8.31 -12.16 -3.00
N GLN A 115 7.51 -12.86 -2.17
CA GLN A 115 6.06 -12.91 -2.31
C GLN A 115 5.36 -12.17 -1.20
N LEU A 116 4.30 -11.45 -1.58
CA LEU A 116 3.37 -10.81 -0.66
C LEU A 116 2.09 -11.63 -0.65
N PHE A 117 1.64 -12.02 0.53
CA PHE A 117 0.41 -12.82 0.69
C PHE A 117 -0.57 -12.10 1.61
N TYR A 118 -1.85 -12.15 1.24
CA TYR A 118 -2.94 -11.71 2.09
C TYR A 118 -3.98 -12.84 2.11
N GLU A 119 -4.38 -13.24 3.31
CA GLU A 119 -5.30 -14.34 3.54
C GLU A 119 -4.77 -15.69 2.99
N GLN A 120 -5.60 -16.71 2.98
CA GLN A 120 -5.23 -18.06 2.58
C GLN A 120 -5.90 -18.45 1.27
N PRO A 121 -5.30 -19.36 0.48
CA PRO A 121 -5.94 -19.87 -0.73
C PRO A 121 -7.34 -20.41 -0.40
N GLY A 122 -8.32 -20.05 -1.24
CA GLY A 122 -9.71 -20.40 -1.01
C GLY A 122 -10.53 -19.30 -0.37
N ASN A 123 -9.90 -18.33 0.29
CA ASN A 123 -10.58 -17.15 0.80
C ASN A 123 -10.86 -16.21 -0.37
N PRO A 124 -12.10 -15.63 -0.48
CA PRO A 124 -12.39 -14.68 -1.56
C PRO A 124 -11.47 -13.47 -1.61
N GLU A 125 -10.85 -13.11 -0.48
CA GLU A 125 -9.93 -11.97 -0.40
C GLU A 125 -8.47 -12.38 -0.62
N TYR A 126 -8.22 -13.63 -0.97
CA TYR A 126 -6.85 -14.12 -1.17
C TYR A 126 -6.11 -13.29 -2.21
N TYR A 127 -4.87 -12.93 -1.87
CA TYR A 127 -4.01 -12.16 -2.76
C TYR A 127 -2.59 -12.70 -2.64
N ALA A 128 -1.94 -12.87 -3.78
CA ALA A 128 -0.54 -13.26 -3.82
C ALA A 128 0.13 -12.53 -4.98
N GLN A 129 1.29 -11.91 -4.72
CA GLN A 129 2.00 -11.18 -5.75
C GLN A 129 3.49 -11.17 -5.46
N ASN A 130 4.28 -11.29 -6.50
CA ASN A 130 5.74 -11.20 -6.39
C ASN A 130 6.11 -9.71 -6.44
N TYR A 131 6.71 -9.19 -5.36
CA TYR A 131 7.03 -7.77 -5.30
C TYR A 131 8.12 -7.35 -6.27
N ARG A 132 8.93 -8.29 -6.76
CA ARG A 132 9.95 -7.96 -7.76
C ARG A 132 9.36 -7.55 -9.10
N ALA A 133 8.08 -7.85 -9.31
CA ALA A 133 7.38 -7.41 -10.52
C ALA A 133 7.06 -5.92 -10.51
N PHE A 134 7.17 -5.26 -9.35
CA PHE A 134 6.83 -3.84 -9.21
C PHE A 134 8.07 -2.95 -9.28
N ILE A 135 8.03 -1.95 -10.16
CA ILE A 135 9.05 -0.90 -10.20
C ILE A 135 8.87 0.03 -8.99
N ASP A 136 9.96 0.67 -8.55
CA ASP A 136 9.92 1.66 -7.46
C ASP A 136 9.23 1.15 -6.20
N THR A 137 9.44 -0.12 -5.88
CA THR A 137 8.86 -0.76 -4.71
C THR A 137 9.98 -1.24 -3.78
N TYR A 138 9.83 -0.95 -2.49
CA TYR A 138 10.82 -1.30 -1.48
C TYR A 138 10.14 -2.06 -0.35
N ILE A 139 10.73 -3.19 0.04
CA ILE A 139 10.23 -4.01 1.13
C ILE A 139 11.17 -3.89 2.31
N ILE A 140 10.65 -3.53 3.46
CA ILE A 140 11.44 -3.40 4.70
C ILE A 140 10.97 -4.46 5.69
N LEU A 141 11.81 -5.48 5.88
CA LEU A 141 11.51 -6.55 6.83
C LEU A 141 11.76 -6.10 8.25
N GLY A 142 10.89 -6.53 9.15
CA GLY A 142 10.97 -6.19 10.55
C GLY A 142 11.80 -7.15 11.38
N GLY A 143 12.58 -7.98 10.75
CA GLY A 143 13.39 -8.98 11.42
C GLY A 143 14.30 -8.39 12.48
N MET A 144 15.00 -9.21 13.21
CA MET A 144 15.76 -8.86 14.41
C MET A 144 16.56 -7.59 14.35
#